data_ab43d223f30b287dd65bf981a30e4b89
#
_entry.id   ab43d223f30b287dd65bf981a30e4b89
#
_cell.length_a   1.000
_cell.length_b   1.000
_cell.length_c   1.000
_cell.angle_alpha   90.00
_cell.angle_beta   90.00
_cell.angle_gamma   90.00
#
_symmetry.space_group_name_H-M   'P 1'
#
loop_
_entity.id
_entity.type
_entity.pdbx_description
1 polymer ?
#
loop_
_entity_poly.entity_id
_entity_poly.type
_entity_poly.pdbx_seq_one_letter_code
_entity_poly.pdbx_strand_id
1 'polypeptide(L)'
;MINLFEVAETNKMIEQENLDVRTITIGISLLDCMDHDIDVLCKNIYNKITTVAKDLVKTGEEIEKKYGIPIVNKRISVTPIGFVGSNACKSTKDFVKIAKTLDRCAAELKVNFIGGYSAVVSKGMTPAERLLIESIPEAMKVT
;
A
#
# COMPACT_ATOMS: atom_id res chain seq x y z
N MET A 1 18.60 20.82 13.65
CA MET A 1 18.70 21.16 15.10
C MET A 1 17.29 21.08 15.65
N ILE A 2 17.02 20.27 16.67
CA ILE A 2 15.68 20.14 17.25
C ILE A 2 15.40 21.43 18.04
N ASN A 3 14.27 22.08 17.76
CA ASN A 3 13.84 23.28 18.44
C ASN A 3 13.18 22.92 19.78
N LEU A 4 13.48 23.66 20.85
CA LEU A 4 12.89 23.44 22.19
C LEU A 4 11.35 23.56 22.19
N PHE A 5 10.77 24.40 21.32
CA PHE A 5 9.32 24.49 21.14
C PHE A 5 8.73 23.21 20.57
N GLU A 6 9.38 22.60 19.59
CA GLU A 6 8.94 21.33 18.99
C GLU A 6 9.00 20.19 20.01
N VAL A 7 9.99 20.18 20.90
CA VAL A 7 10.10 19.21 22.00
C VAL A 7 8.97 19.41 23.01
N ALA A 8 8.69 20.66 23.40
CA ALA A 8 7.62 20.96 24.35
C ALA A 8 6.23 20.63 23.78
N GLU A 9 6.00 20.89 22.50
CA GLU A 9 4.75 20.56 21.79
C GLU A 9 4.57 19.05 21.68
N THR A 10 5.63 18.32 21.35
CA THR A 10 5.64 16.85 21.33
C THR A 10 5.32 16.25 22.70
N ASN A 11 5.94 16.75 23.78
CA ASN A 11 5.63 16.29 25.12
C ASN A 11 4.18 16.55 25.50
N LYS A 12 3.63 17.71 25.15
CA LYS A 12 2.22 18.03 25.37
C LYS A 12 1.30 17.07 24.65
N MET A 13 1.60 16.76 23.38
CA MET A 13 0.83 15.79 22.58
C MET A 13 0.81 14.41 23.24
N ILE A 14 1.94 13.92 23.74
CA ILE A 14 2.05 12.57 24.29
C ILE A 14 1.48 12.52 25.72
N GLU A 15 1.87 13.44 26.60
CA GLU A 15 1.56 13.37 28.03
C GLU A 15 0.19 13.91 28.40
N GLN A 16 -0.29 14.95 27.70
CA GLN A 16 -1.56 15.62 28.00
C GLN A 16 -2.70 15.24 27.07
N GLU A 17 -2.40 15.14 25.77
CA GLU A 17 -3.41 14.89 24.74
C GLU A 17 -3.50 13.43 24.31
N ASN A 18 -2.56 12.58 24.75
CA ASN A 18 -2.47 11.14 24.40
C ASN A 18 -2.55 10.90 22.88
N LEU A 19 -1.94 11.79 22.10
CA LEU A 19 -1.92 11.68 20.64
C LEU A 19 -0.77 10.80 20.18
N ASP A 20 -1.05 10.01 19.16
CA ASP A 20 -0.06 9.21 18.45
C ASP A 20 -0.11 9.47 16.93
N VAL A 21 0.93 9.11 16.21
CA VAL A 21 0.89 9.07 14.75
C VAL A 21 0.28 7.74 14.32
N ARG A 22 -1.00 7.76 13.94
CA ARG A 22 -1.74 6.54 13.57
C ARG A 22 -1.14 5.83 12.39
N THR A 23 -0.65 6.57 11.40
CA THR A 23 -0.12 5.94 10.19
C THR A 23 0.78 6.88 9.40
N ILE A 24 1.80 6.32 8.78
CA ILE A 24 2.49 6.91 7.64
C ILE A 24 2.17 6.10 6.39
N THR A 25 1.97 6.76 5.27
CA THR A 25 1.61 6.10 4.01
C THR A 25 2.44 6.63 2.86
N ILE A 26 3.10 5.73 2.11
CA ILE A 26 3.73 6.09 0.83
C ILE A 26 2.77 5.78 -0.32
N GLY A 27 2.58 6.74 -1.22
CA GLY A 27 1.82 6.55 -2.46
C GLY A 27 2.72 6.11 -3.61
N ILE A 28 2.38 5.03 -4.29
CA ILE A 28 3.15 4.49 -5.43
C ILE A 28 2.24 4.37 -6.65
N SER A 29 2.56 5.09 -7.73
CA SER A 29 1.88 4.90 -9.02
C SER A 29 2.37 3.60 -9.67
N LEU A 30 1.43 2.76 -10.11
CA LEU A 30 1.69 1.52 -10.83
C LEU A 30 1.33 1.60 -12.32
N LEU A 31 1.05 2.80 -12.84
CA LEU A 31 0.65 2.96 -14.24
C LEU A 31 1.75 2.54 -15.24
N ASP A 32 3.00 2.75 -14.90
CA ASP A 32 4.16 2.33 -15.69
C ASP A 32 4.50 0.83 -15.53
N CYS A 33 3.81 0.12 -14.64
CA CYS A 33 3.94 -1.34 -14.51
C CYS A 33 3.03 -2.10 -15.47
N MET A 34 2.04 -1.42 -16.09
CA MET A 34 1.01 -2.06 -16.92
C MET A 34 1.63 -2.85 -18.07
N ASP A 35 1.10 -4.05 -18.28
CA ASP A 35 1.47 -4.94 -19.37
C ASP A 35 0.25 -5.73 -19.84
N HIS A 36 0.34 -6.40 -20.97
CA HIS A 36 -0.70 -7.31 -21.47
C HIS A 36 -0.57 -8.72 -20.88
N ASP A 37 0.63 -9.07 -20.44
CA ASP A 37 0.93 -10.34 -19.79
C ASP A 37 0.83 -10.18 -18.26
N ILE A 38 0.02 -11.03 -17.64
CA ILE A 38 -0.22 -11.00 -16.20
C ILE A 38 1.03 -11.31 -15.37
N ASP A 39 1.93 -12.16 -15.87
CA ASP A 39 3.16 -12.52 -15.16
C ASP A 39 4.16 -11.38 -15.20
N VAL A 40 4.27 -10.70 -16.33
CA VAL A 40 5.11 -9.51 -16.50
C VAL A 40 4.55 -8.38 -15.63
N LEU A 41 3.24 -8.14 -15.66
CA LEU A 41 2.58 -7.15 -14.79
C LEU A 41 2.89 -7.40 -13.29
N CYS A 42 2.67 -8.63 -12.81
CA CYS A 42 2.95 -8.99 -11.43
C CYS A 42 4.42 -8.79 -11.05
N LYS A 43 5.34 -9.13 -11.94
CA LYS A 43 6.78 -8.92 -11.74
C LYS A 43 7.14 -7.44 -11.68
N ASN A 44 6.56 -6.61 -12.55
CA ASN A 44 6.78 -5.17 -12.56
C ASN A 44 6.26 -4.52 -11.27
N ILE A 45 5.05 -4.88 -10.83
CA ILE A 45 4.44 -4.42 -9.57
C ILE A 45 5.36 -4.78 -8.39
N TYR A 46 5.78 -6.05 -8.31
CA TYR A 46 6.64 -6.51 -7.23
C TYR A 46 7.95 -5.72 -7.18
N ASN A 47 8.67 -5.65 -8.30
CA ASN A 47 9.95 -4.94 -8.37
C ASN A 47 9.80 -3.46 -7.99
N LYS A 48 8.76 -2.80 -8.47
CA LYS A 48 8.54 -1.38 -8.19
C LYS A 48 8.24 -1.13 -6.72
N ILE A 49 7.30 -1.85 -6.14
CA ILE A 49 6.92 -1.68 -4.74
C ILE A 49 8.10 -1.96 -3.83
N THR A 50 8.81 -3.08 -4.02
CA THR A 50 9.95 -3.47 -3.18
C THR A 50 11.13 -2.52 -3.31
N THR A 51 11.33 -1.90 -4.49
CA THR A 51 12.39 -0.90 -4.69
C THR A 51 12.03 0.44 -4.05
N VAL A 52 10.82 0.95 -4.30
CA VAL A 52 10.42 2.30 -3.86
C VAL A 52 10.17 2.36 -2.35
N ALA A 53 9.58 1.33 -1.77
CA ALA A 53 9.22 1.32 -0.35
C ALA A 53 10.22 0.58 0.56
N LYS A 54 11.39 0.19 0.06
CA LYS A 54 12.41 -0.61 0.80
C LYS A 54 12.80 -0.02 2.16
N ASP A 55 12.83 1.30 2.27
CA ASP A 55 13.30 1.98 3.47
C ASP A 55 12.14 2.52 4.35
N LEU A 56 10.86 2.32 3.95
CA LEU A 56 9.70 2.90 4.63
C LEU A 56 9.63 2.54 6.12
N VAL A 57 9.75 1.26 6.44
CA VAL A 57 9.65 0.77 7.82
C VAL A 57 10.83 1.27 8.65
N LYS A 58 12.06 1.13 8.10
CA LYS A 58 13.27 1.60 8.77
C LYS A 58 13.23 3.10 9.07
N THR A 59 12.84 3.90 8.08
CA THR A 59 12.71 5.36 8.25
C THR A 59 11.64 5.70 9.31
N GLY A 60 10.51 4.99 9.31
CA GLY A 60 9.48 5.15 10.33
C GLY A 60 10.02 4.88 11.74
N GLU A 61 10.75 3.78 11.94
CA GLU A 61 11.37 3.43 13.22
C GLU A 61 12.45 4.43 13.68
N GLU A 62 13.22 4.98 12.72
CA GLU A 62 14.21 6.03 13.02
C GLU A 62 13.53 7.32 13.49
N ILE A 63 12.39 7.69 12.88
CA ILE A 63 11.59 8.84 13.28
C ILE A 63 11.00 8.62 14.68
N GLU A 64 10.41 7.44 14.94
CA GLU A 64 9.91 7.08 16.27
C GLU A 64 10.99 7.25 17.37
N LYS A 65 12.18 6.72 17.11
CA LYS A 65 13.32 6.84 18.05
C LYS A 65 13.77 8.28 18.24
N LYS A 66 13.79 9.07 17.17
CA LYS A 66 14.29 10.44 17.19
C LYS A 66 13.36 11.40 17.92
N TYR A 67 12.06 11.23 17.77
CA TYR A 67 11.06 12.16 18.28
C TYR A 67 10.27 11.62 19.48
N GLY A 68 10.40 10.34 19.79
CA GLY A 68 9.67 9.70 20.89
C GLY A 68 8.17 9.49 20.62
N ILE A 69 7.71 9.68 19.38
CA ILE A 69 6.31 9.54 19.00
C ILE A 69 6.12 8.20 18.30
N PRO A 70 5.24 7.31 18.81
CA PRO A 70 4.98 6.03 18.14
C PRO A 70 4.26 6.24 16.80
N ILE A 71 4.71 5.54 15.76
CA ILE A 71 4.02 5.46 14.45
C ILE A 71 3.37 4.08 14.36
N VAL A 72 2.06 4.02 14.61
CA VAL A 72 1.35 2.74 14.80
C VAL A 72 1.38 1.88 13.56
N ASN A 73 1.18 2.47 12.37
CA ASN A 73 1.15 1.73 11.11
C ASN A 73 2.04 2.36 10.04
N LYS A 74 2.73 1.51 9.29
CA LYS A 74 3.47 1.84 8.06
C LYS A 74 2.71 1.23 6.89
N ARG A 75 2.24 2.04 5.94
CA ARG A 75 1.34 1.63 4.86
C ARG A 75 1.84 2.04 3.49
N ILE A 76 1.42 1.28 2.48
CA ILE A 76 1.60 1.62 1.08
C ILE A 76 0.22 1.82 0.45
N SER A 77 0.06 2.84 -0.39
CA SER A 77 -1.12 3.04 -1.23
C SER A 77 -0.70 2.98 -2.69
N VAL A 78 -1.40 2.19 -3.50
CA VAL A 78 -1.08 2.04 -4.92
C VAL A 78 -2.24 2.51 -5.79
N THR A 79 -1.96 2.76 -7.08
CA THR A 79 -2.99 3.02 -8.09
C THR A 79 -4.05 1.92 -8.05
N PRO A 80 -5.36 2.25 -8.16
CA PRO A 80 -6.43 1.26 -8.16
C PRO A 80 -6.15 0.12 -9.15
N ILE A 81 -6.13 -1.10 -8.63
CA ILE A 81 -5.75 -2.31 -9.40
C ILE A 81 -6.74 -2.58 -10.54
N GLY A 82 -7.99 -2.11 -10.44
CA GLY A 82 -8.95 -2.16 -11.53
C GLY A 82 -8.47 -1.49 -12.83
N PHE A 83 -7.70 -0.39 -12.70
CA PHE A 83 -7.05 0.25 -13.85
C PHE A 83 -5.80 -0.49 -14.28
N VAL A 84 -4.92 -0.79 -13.34
CA VAL A 84 -3.61 -1.40 -13.63
C VAL A 84 -3.76 -2.78 -14.28
N GLY A 85 -4.72 -3.58 -13.82
CA GLY A 85 -4.99 -4.92 -14.33
C GLY A 85 -5.88 -4.97 -15.58
N SER A 86 -6.40 -3.84 -16.07
CA SER A 86 -7.44 -3.81 -17.10
C SER A 86 -7.05 -4.52 -18.41
N ASN A 87 -5.80 -4.46 -18.81
CA ASN A 87 -5.31 -5.07 -20.06
C ASN A 87 -4.84 -6.53 -19.87
N ALA A 88 -4.29 -6.86 -18.72
CA ALA A 88 -3.72 -8.19 -18.44
C ALA A 88 -4.76 -9.19 -17.94
N CYS A 89 -5.70 -8.74 -17.07
CA CYS A 89 -6.63 -9.61 -16.40
C CYS A 89 -7.83 -9.97 -17.30
N LYS A 90 -8.01 -11.25 -17.55
CA LYS A 90 -9.13 -11.82 -18.32
C LYS A 90 -10.11 -12.62 -17.46
N SER A 91 -9.74 -12.87 -16.20
CA SER A 91 -10.52 -13.64 -15.24
C SER A 91 -10.32 -13.13 -13.81
N THR A 92 -11.21 -13.54 -12.90
CA THR A 92 -11.06 -13.28 -11.45
C THR A 92 -9.76 -13.84 -10.89
N LYS A 93 -9.27 -14.99 -11.42
CA LYS A 93 -8.01 -15.62 -11.00
C LYS A 93 -6.79 -14.74 -11.29
N ASP A 94 -6.81 -13.97 -12.37
CA ASP A 94 -5.71 -13.06 -12.69
C ASP A 94 -5.62 -11.92 -11.67
N PHE A 95 -6.76 -11.38 -11.25
CA PHE A 95 -6.80 -10.39 -10.17
C PHE A 95 -6.33 -10.98 -8.83
N VAL A 96 -6.72 -12.22 -8.51
CA VAL A 96 -6.21 -12.94 -7.32
C VAL A 96 -4.68 -13.09 -7.38
N LYS A 97 -4.09 -13.28 -8.55
CA LYS A 97 -2.64 -13.34 -8.74
C LYS A 97 -1.96 -12.01 -8.39
N ILE A 98 -2.59 -10.88 -8.79
CA ILE A 98 -2.11 -9.54 -8.37
C ILE A 98 -2.24 -9.39 -6.85
N ALA A 99 -3.36 -9.80 -6.24
CA ALA A 99 -3.54 -9.74 -4.78
C ALA A 99 -2.42 -10.47 -4.03
N LYS A 100 -2.10 -11.71 -4.45
CA LYS A 100 -0.97 -12.48 -3.89
C LYS A 100 0.39 -11.78 -4.09
N THR A 101 0.55 -11.07 -5.19
CA THR A 101 1.78 -10.29 -5.44
C THR A 101 1.90 -9.12 -4.47
N LEU A 102 0.80 -8.40 -4.21
CA LEU A 102 0.76 -7.32 -3.22
C LEU A 102 1.01 -7.86 -1.81
N ASP A 103 0.40 -8.98 -1.43
CA ASP A 103 0.61 -9.63 -0.15
C ASP A 103 2.08 -10.03 0.06
N ARG A 104 2.71 -10.63 -0.96
CA ARG A 104 4.14 -10.93 -0.94
C ARG A 104 5.01 -9.68 -0.76
N CYS A 105 4.66 -8.56 -1.40
CA CYS A 105 5.35 -7.28 -1.17
C CYS A 105 5.19 -6.80 0.27
N ALA A 106 3.99 -6.90 0.83
CA ALA A 106 3.71 -6.49 2.21
C ALA A 106 4.53 -7.31 3.22
N ALA A 107 4.58 -8.62 3.02
CA ALA A 107 5.35 -9.53 3.87
C ALA A 107 6.86 -9.24 3.81
N GLU A 108 7.42 -9.02 2.61
CA GLU A 108 8.84 -8.73 2.43
C GLU A 108 9.24 -7.39 3.04
N LEU A 109 8.45 -6.36 2.79
CA LEU A 109 8.69 -5.00 3.30
C LEU A 109 8.30 -4.82 4.77
N LYS A 110 7.63 -5.81 5.37
CA LYS A 110 7.10 -5.76 6.74
C LYS A 110 6.18 -4.58 7.00
N VAL A 111 5.43 -4.17 5.98
CA VAL A 111 4.42 -3.12 6.12
C VAL A 111 3.10 -3.72 6.65
N ASN A 112 2.33 -2.91 7.36
CA ASN A 112 1.08 -3.37 7.97
C ASN A 112 -0.04 -3.53 6.94
N PHE A 113 0.01 -2.77 5.82
CA PHE A 113 -1.09 -2.73 4.87
C PHE A 113 -0.65 -2.17 3.51
N ILE A 114 -1.14 -2.77 2.41
CA ILE A 114 -1.08 -2.20 1.06
C ILE A 114 -2.50 -1.96 0.59
N GLY A 115 -2.89 -0.68 0.43
CA GLY A 115 -4.18 -0.27 -0.12
C GLY A 115 -4.11 -0.06 -1.63
N GLY A 116 -5.24 -0.28 -2.31
CA GLY A 116 -5.37 -0.07 -3.76
C GLY A 116 -5.93 -1.26 -4.53
N TYR A 117 -6.22 -2.40 -3.86
CA TYR A 117 -6.99 -3.48 -4.48
C TYR A 117 -8.46 -3.06 -4.57
N SER A 118 -8.74 -2.18 -5.53
CA SER A 118 -10.01 -1.47 -5.64
C SER A 118 -10.38 -1.17 -7.10
N ALA A 119 -11.68 -0.92 -7.31
CA ALA A 119 -12.26 -0.41 -8.54
C ALA A 119 -12.82 1.00 -8.33
N VAL A 120 -12.88 1.83 -9.37
CA VAL A 120 -13.45 3.18 -9.33
C VAL A 120 -14.72 3.22 -10.18
N VAL A 121 -15.85 2.95 -9.56
CA VAL A 121 -17.13 2.71 -10.23
C VAL A 121 -18.14 3.87 -10.13
N SER A 122 -17.71 5.04 -9.69
CA SER A 122 -18.59 6.20 -9.45
C SER A 122 -19.32 6.73 -10.70
N LYS A 123 -18.76 6.52 -11.89
CA LYS A 123 -19.32 6.97 -13.17
C LYS A 123 -19.56 5.83 -14.17
N GLY A 124 -19.52 4.61 -13.71
CA GLY A 124 -19.66 3.42 -14.52
C GLY A 124 -18.67 2.34 -14.09
N MET A 125 -18.88 1.12 -14.58
CA MET A 125 -18.05 -0.04 -14.27
C MET A 125 -17.57 -0.69 -15.55
N THR A 126 -16.28 -0.83 -15.71
CA THR A 126 -15.68 -1.59 -16.80
C THR A 126 -15.78 -3.09 -16.58
N PRO A 127 -15.66 -3.95 -17.61
CA PRO A 127 -15.59 -5.40 -17.42
C PRO A 127 -14.45 -5.85 -16.48
N ALA A 128 -13.29 -5.19 -16.55
CA ALA A 128 -12.15 -5.48 -15.68
C ALA A 128 -12.43 -5.16 -14.22
N GLU A 129 -13.07 -4.03 -13.95
CA GLU A 129 -13.46 -3.65 -12.58
C GLU A 129 -14.49 -4.62 -12.00
N ARG A 130 -15.42 -5.13 -12.81
CA ARG A 130 -16.36 -6.18 -12.40
C ARG A 130 -15.60 -7.45 -11.98
N LEU A 131 -14.67 -7.93 -12.81
CA LEU A 131 -13.84 -9.09 -12.52
C LEU A 131 -13.03 -8.89 -11.21
N LEU A 132 -12.50 -7.68 -10.98
CA LEU A 132 -11.82 -7.35 -9.73
C LEU A 132 -12.76 -7.49 -8.54
N ILE A 133 -13.95 -6.89 -8.59
CA ILE A 133 -14.93 -6.96 -7.49
C ILE A 133 -15.32 -8.41 -7.22
N GLU A 134 -15.60 -9.19 -8.25
CA GLU A 134 -15.92 -10.62 -8.14
C GLU A 134 -14.76 -11.47 -7.60
N SER A 135 -13.52 -10.98 -7.74
CA SER A 135 -12.33 -11.68 -7.22
C SER A 135 -12.09 -11.46 -5.72
N ILE A 136 -12.72 -10.43 -5.09
CA ILE A 136 -12.45 -10.04 -3.69
C ILE A 136 -12.62 -11.21 -2.71
N PRO A 137 -13.71 -12.02 -2.74
CA PRO A 137 -13.86 -13.11 -1.79
C PRO A 137 -12.72 -14.13 -1.84
N GLU A 138 -12.25 -14.47 -3.05
CA GLU A 138 -11.14 -15.41 -3.22
C GLU A 138 -9.80 -14.76 -2.85
N ALA A 139 -9.58 -13.50 -3.19
CA ALA A 139 -8.39 -12.76 -2.80
C ALA A 139 -8.25 -12.72 -1.28
N MET A 140 -9.30 -12.35 -0.54
CA MET A 140 -9.31 -12.31 0.93
C MET A 140 -9.13 -13.66 1.60
N LYS A 141 -9.39 -14.77 0.90
CA LYS A 141 -9.18 -16.12 1.43
C LYS A 141 -7.72 -16.55 1.38
N VAL A 142 -6.95 -15.98 0.46
CA VAL A 142 -5.60 -16.47 0.11
C VAL A 142 -4.48 -15.45 0.36
N THR A 143 -4.83 -14.28 0.93
CA THR A 143 -3.89 -13.21 1.34
C THR A 143 -4.01 -12.87 2.81
#